data_3f2d5f25ccddf38aee224f7337dee0b5
#
_entry.id   3f2d5f25ccddf38aee224f7337dee0b5
#
_cell.length_a   1.000
_cell.length_b   1.000
_cell.length_c   1.000
_cell.angle_alpha   90.00
_cell.angle_beta   90.00
_cell.angle_gamma   90.00
#
_symmetry.space_group_name_H-M   'P 1'
#
loop_
_entity.id
_entity.type
_entity.pdbx_description
1 polymer ?
#
loop_
_entity_poly.entity_id
_entity_poly.type
_entity_poly.pdbx_seq_one_letter_code
_entity_poly.pdbx_strand_id
1 'polypeptide(L)'
;MKLRQILKDISISALCAELDMEIAEIYYDSRKVEKGGLFFAVKGFESDGHRYIAAAVERGAVCVVCQEPPDFEIPYVLVEDSRRALAICSRNFFGDPSSEMTMIGVTGTNGKTTSTYLIKHLLEVCLDAKVGLVGTNGNMIGSEFLPTEYTTPESYELQKLFAQMLESGCTHIVMEVSSHSLALDRVEGIKFEVGIFTNLTQDHLDFHRDMDDYAKAKAKLFKNCKKGAFNIDSDWAELMMDSATCQIFTFSEKRNEADLVAKDVRLAPSGVRFCALNGDNLQRMKLGIPGLFSVYNALGVIACGLLLDIPLADCAEALSAAKGVKGRVEVVPTDGDYTVLIDYAHTPDALENGEVHMKNIAEGRVVLVFGCGGDRDRTKRPIMGRIAGENADFVVITSDNPRTEEPEAIISEIAEGMKGSRTPSKLITSR
;
A
#
# COMPACT_ATOMS: atom_id res chain seq x y z
N MET A 1 29.01 11.40 -6.97
CA MET A 1 29.27 10.94 -5.56
C MET A 1 30.35 9.85 -5.60
N LYS A 2 31.23 9.75 -4.58
CA LYS A 2 32.23 8.66 -4.54
C LYS A 2 31.60 7.31 -4.21
N LEU A 3 32.09 6.24 -4.85
CA LEU A 3 31.60 4.86 -4.66
C LEU A 3 31.59 4.45 -3.18
N ARG A 4 32.63 4.80 -2.40
CA ARG A 4 32.69 4.50 -0.95
C ARG A 4 31.50 5.04 -0.16
N GLN A 5 30.94 6.18 -0.55
CA GLN A 5 29.80 6.80 0.14
C GLN A 5 28.52 6.05 -0.18
N ILE A 6 28.37 5.60 -1.42
CA ILE A 6 27.22 4.80 -1.89
C ILE A 6 27.21 3.42 -1.21
N LEU A 7 28.38 2.79 -1.09
CA LEU A 7 28.53 1.43 -0.53
C LEU A 7 28.51 1.39 1.02
N LYS A 8 28.31 2.52 1.66
CA LYS A 8 28.23 2.54 3.13
C LYS A 8 27.09 1.62 3.63
N ASP A 9 27.35 0.91 4.72
CA ASP A 9 26.40 0.02 5.42
C ASP A 9 25.91 -1.21 4.63
N ILE A 10 26.55 -1.57 3.50
CA ILE A 10 26.31 -2.85 2.83
C ILE A 10 27.39 -3.88 3.14
N SER A 11 27.00 -5.17 3.13
CA SER A 11 27.94 -6.27 3.22
C SER A 11 28.55 -6.58 1.84
N ILE A 12 29.86 -6.42 1.70
CA ILE A 12 30.60 -6.66 0.46
C ILE A 12 31.31 -8.00 0.59
N SER A 13 31.07 -8.91 -0.37
CA SER A 13 31.74 -10.21 -0.45
C SER A 13 33.10 -10.11 -1.15
N ALA A 14 33.21 -9.28 -2.19
CA ALA A 14 34.46 -8.95 -2.86
C ALA A 14 34.38 -7.56 -3.50
N LEU A 15 35.51 -6.87 -3.55
CA LEU A 15 35.62 -5.53 -4.13
C LEU A 15 36.72 -5.53 -5.19
N CYS A 16 36.33 -5.32 -6.44
CA CYS A 16 37.21 -5.19 -7.59
C CYS A 16 36.99 -3.81 -8.27
N ALA A 17 36.91 -2.75 -7.46
CA ALA A 17 36.71 -1.38 -7.91
C ALA A 17 37.46 -0.40 -7.00
N GLU A 18 37.78 0.77 -7.53
CA GLU A 18 38.37 1.86 -6.75
C GLU A 18 37.29 2.59 -5.95
N LEU A 19 37.42 2.63 -4.63
CA LEU A 19 36.44 3.25 -3.72
C LEU A 19 36.29 4.77 -3.94
N ASP A 20 37.30 5.44 -4.49
CA ASP A 20 37.28 6.87 -4.80
C ASP A 20 36.71 7.19 -6.20
N MET A 21 36.31 6.17 -6.96
CA MET A 21 35.62 6.33 -8.23
C MET A 21 34.40 7.22 -8.10
N GLU A 22 34.24 8.18 -9.02
CA GLU A 22 33.05 9.03 -9.08
C GLU A 22 31.91 8.33 -9.82
N ILE A 23 30.76 8.25 -9.18
CA ILE A 23 29.51 7.73 -9.73
C ILE A 23 28.57 8.89 -10.00
N ALA A 24 28.08 8.96 -11.24
CA ALA A 24 27.14 10.00 -11.66
C ALA A 24 25.71 9.67 -11.24
N GLU A 25 25.28 8.40 -11.38
CA GLU A 25 23.91 7.97 -11.14
C GLU A 25 23.85 6.46 -10.88
N ILE A 26 22.76 5.98 -10.23
CA ILE A 26 22.46 4.57 -9.99
C ILE A 26 21.42 4.06 -10.99
N TYR A 27 21.65 2.87 -11.52
CA TYR A 27 20.76 2.20 -12.47
C TYR A 27 20.56 0.73 -12.12
N TYR A 28 19.33 0.23 -12.30
CA TYR A 28 18.99 -1.20 -12.23
C TYR A 28 18.25 -1.68 -13.50
N ASP A 29 18.01 -0.77 -14.44
CA ASP A 29 17.55 -1.05 -15.82
C ASP A 29 18.68 -0.72 -16.80
N SER A 30 19.26 -1.73 -17.44
CA SER A 30 20.40 -1.56 -18.36
C SER A 30 20.09 -0.65 -19.55
N ARG A 31 18.81 -0.51 -19.93
CA ARG A 31 18.36 0.36 -21.04
C ARG A 31 18.44 1.84 -20.71
N LYS A 32 18.45 2.19 -19.41
CA LYS A 32 18.47 3.57 -18.91
C LYS A 32 19.87 4.03 -18.50
N VAL A 33 20.86 3.14 -18.56
CA VAL A 33 22.23 3.46 -18.15
C VAL A 33 22.83 4.56 -19.03
N GLU A 34 23.48 5.52 -18.38
CA GLU A 34 24.21 6.61 -18.98
C GLU A 34 25.67 6.61 -18.48
N LYS A 35 26.53 7.45 -19.12
CA LYS A 35 27.96 7.55 -18.81
C LYS A 35 28.22 7.89 -17.34
N GLY A 36 29.07 7.11 -16.69
CA GLY A 36 29.42 7.27 -15.26
C GLY A 36 28.46 6.56 -14.31
N GLY A 37 27.55 5.74 -14.83
CA GLY A 37 26.55 5.02 -14.05
C GLY A 37 27.12 3.87 -13.23
N LEU A 38 26.52 3.63 -12.04
CA LEU A 38 26.67 2.41 -11.26
C LEU A 38 25.47 1.51 -11.56
N PHE A 39 25.73 0.36 -12.17
CA PHE A 39 24.67 -0.59 -12.55
C PHE A 39 24.50 -1.69 -11.49
N PHE A 40 23.28 -1.91 -11.04
CA PHE A 40 22.90 -3.00 -10.16
C PHE A 40 22.31 -4.16 -10.98
N ALA A 41 23.01 -5.29 -11.03
CA ALA A 41 22.54 -6.51 -11.66
C ALA A 41 21.59 -7.24 -10.69
N VAL A 42 20.31 -6.84 -10.69
CA VAL A 42 19.30 -7.39 -9.79
C VAL A 42 18.71 -8.65 -10.37
N LYS A 43 18.67 -9.73 -9.55
CA LYS A 43 18.00 -10.97 -9.92
C LYS A 43 16.48 -10.82 -9.73
N GLY A 44 15.75 -10.72 -10.84
CA GLY A 44 14.30 -10.60 -10.88
C GLY A 44 13.58 -11.94 -10.97
N PHE A 45 12.25 -11.94 -10.93
CA PHE A 45 11.42 -13.15 -11.09
C PHE A 45 11.41 -13.66 -12.54
N GLU A 46 11.29 -12.74 -13.51
CA GLU A 46 11.20 -13.07 -14.94
C GLU A 46 12.54 -12.94 -15.64
N SER A 47 13.45 -12.16 -15.10
CA SER A 47 14.70 -11.80 -15.76
C SER A 47 15.84 -11.63 -14.75
N ASP A 48 17.02 -12.11 -15.09
CA ASP A 48 18.24 -11.95 -14.31
C ASP A 48 19.06 -10.78 -14.86
N GLY A 49 19.25 -9.75 -14.03
CA GLY A 49 20.02 -8.54 -14.38
C GLY A 49 21.45 -8.81 -14.77
N HIS A 50 22.07 -9.93 -14.33
CA HIS A 50 23.42 -10.30 -14.69
C HIS A 50 23.60 -10.47 -16.21
N ARG A 51 22.56 -10.93 -16.93
CA ARG A 51 22.56 -11.07 -18.40
C ARG A 51 22.70 -9.75 -19.13
N TYR A 52 22.45 -8.63 -18.47
CA TYR A 52 22.45 -7.30 -19.06
C TYR A 52 23.67 -6.44 -18.68
N ILE A 53 24.65 -7.02 -17.93
CA ILE A 53 25.85 -6.29 -17.50
C ILE A 53 26.60 -5.75 -18.72
N ALA A 54 26.84 -6.56 -19.76
CA ALA A 54 27.55 -6.12 -20.96
C ALA A 54 26.84 -4.93 -21.63
N ALA A 55 25.53 -5.00 -21.80
CA ALA A 55 24.73 -3.91 -22.38
C ALA A 55 24.77 -2.64 -21.52
N ALA A 56 24.80 -2.76 -20.19
CA ALA A 56 24.94 -1.64 -19.27
C ALA A 56 26.32 -0.97 -19.42
N VAL A 57 27.37 -1.76 -19.55
CA VAL A 57 28.76 -1.27 -19.78
C VAL A 57 28.88 -0.56 -21.12
N GLU A 58 28.37 -1.12 -22.21
CA GLU A 58 28.32 -0.49 -23.52
C GLU A 58 27.64 0.89 -23.50
N ARG A 59 26.64 1.06 -22.60
CA ARG A 59 25.95 2.34 -22.42
C ARG A 59 26.65 3.32 -21.48
N GLY A 60 27.71 2.88 -20.79
CA GLY A 60 28.54 3.77 -19.97
C GLY A 60 28.52 3.50 -18.47
N ALA A 61 28.06 2.33 -18.03
CA ALA A 61 28.30 1.90 -16.65
C ALA A 61 29.81 1.79 -16.38
N VAL A 62 30.26 2.39 -15.30
CA VAL A 62 31.70 2.41 -14.92
C VAL A 62 31.99 1.40 -13.81
N CYS A 63 30.97 0.91 -13.14
CA CYS A 63 31.05 -0.11 -12.10
C CYS A 63 29.73 -0.88 -12.03
N VAL A 64 29.80 -2.13 -11.57
CA VAL A 64 28.63 -3.01 -11.44
C VAL A 64 28.53 -3.55 -10.02
N VAL A 65 27.33 -3.56 -9.44
CA VAL A 65 27.03 -4.31 -8.21
C VAL A 65 26.27 -5.58 -8.60
N CYS A 66 26.81 -6.74 -8.25
CA CYS A 66 26.34 -8.04 -8.72
C CYS A 66 26.48 -9.14 -7.64
N GLN A 67 25.80 -10.28 -7.86
CA GLN A 67 25.88 -11.46 -6.98
C GLN A 67 26.88 -12.51 -7.54
N GLU A 68 27.19 -12.42 -8.82
CA GLU A 68 28.16 -13.27 -9.52
C GLU A 68 29.14 -12.39 -10.28
N PRO A 69 30.46 -12.71 -10.29
CA PRO A 69 31.45 -11.91 -10.99
C PRO A 69 31.15 -11.85 -12.50
N PRO A 70 31.35 -10.68 -13.16
CA PRO A 70 31.26 -10.58 -14.62
C PRO A 70 32.32 -11.44 -15.32
N ASP A 71 32.00 -11.97 -16.51
CA ASP A 71 32.89 -12.81 -17.33
C ASP A 71 33.97 -11.99 -18.09
N PHE A 72 34.01 -10.66 -17.91
CA PHE A 72 34.92 -9.74 -18.57
C PHE A 72 35.42 -8.65 -17.63
N GLU A 73 36.48 -7.97 -18.01
CA GLU A 73 37.09 -6.92 -17.18
C GLU A 73 36.21 -5.68 -17.09
N ILE A 74 35.68 -5.44 -15.89
CA ILE A 74 34.95 -4.23 -15.49
C ILE A 74 35.10 -4.08 -13.95
N PRO A 75 35.20 -2.88 -13.38
CA PRO A 75 35.10 -2.68 -11.94
C PRO A 75 33.76 -3.21 -11.40
N TYR A 76 33.80 -4.03 -10.35
CA TYR A 76 32.59 -4.57 -9.74
C TYR A 76 32.67 -4.69 -8.22
N VAL A 77 31.51 -4.76 -7.60
CA VAL A 77 31.28 -5.02 -6.18
C VAL A 77 30.41 -6.25 -6.07
N LEU A 78 30.94 -7.30 -5.45
CA LEU A 78 30.21 -8.53 -5.20
C LEU A 78 29.46 -8.45 -3.88
N VAL A 79 28.16 -8.70 -3.92
CA VAL A 79 27.27 -8.69 -2.76
C VAL A 79 26.47 -9.99 -2.69
N GLU A 80 25.99 -10.34 -1.50
CA GLU A 80 25.14 -11.52 -1.32
C GLU A 80 23.73 -11.31 -1.91
N ASP A 81 23.19 -10.09 -1.78
CA ASP A 81 21.85 -9.70 -2.28
C ASP A 81 21.90 -8.32 -2.95
N SER A 82 21.77 -8.33 -4.27
CA SER A 82 21.81 -7.09 -5.08
C SER A 82 20.56 -6.20 -4.93
N ARG A 83 19.39 -6.77 -4.54
CA ARG A 83 18.19 -5.97 -4.24
C ARG A 83 18.35 -5.18 -2.96
N ARG A 84 18.76 -5.86 -1.91
CA ARG A 84 19.05 -5.25 -0.62
C ARG A 84 20.16 -4.20 -0.76
N ALA A 85 21.20 -4.51 -1.52
CA ALA A 85 22.27 -3.56 -1.83
C ALA A 85 21.74 -2.34 -2.58
N LEU A 86 20.86 -2.52 -3.59
CA LEU A 86 20.23 -1.41 -4.31
C LEU A 86 19.49 -0.48 -3.36
N ALA A 87 18.70 -1.02 -2.42
CA ALA A 87 17.91 -0.21 -1.49
C ALA A 87 18.82 0.65 -0.58
N ILE A 88 19.83 0.05 0.03
CA ILE A 88 20.76 0.76 0.93
C ILE A 88 21.62 1.76 0.14
N CYS A 89 22.12 1.38 -1.04
CA CYS A 89 22.93 2.26 -1.88
C CYS A 89 22.11 3.44 -2.42
N SER A 90 20.85 3.22 -2.79
CA SER A 90 19.94 4.30 -3.21
C SER A 90 19.69 5.27 -2.06
N ARG A 91 19.43 4.77 -0.85
CA ARG A 91 19.32 5.60 0.36
C ARG A 91 20.57 6.48 0.54
N ASN A 92 21.75 5.88 0.48
CA ASN A 92 23.01 6.60 0.65
C ASN A 92 23.26 7.60 -0.48
N PHE A 93 22.92 7.26 -1.72
CA PHE A 93 23.09 8.12 -2.90
C PHE A 93 22.26 9.40 -2.79
N PHE A 94 21.04 9.31 -2.28
CA PHE A 94 20.17 10.46 -2.04
C PHE A 94 20.36 11.12 -0.66
N GLY A 95 21.38 10.71 0.12
CA GLY A 95 21.73 11.34 1.40
C GLY A 95 20.82 10.95 2.56
N ASP A 96 20.19 9.77 2.52
CA ASP A 96 19.28 9.24 3.54
C ASP A 96 18.10 10.15 3.90
N PRO A 97 17.31 10.61 2.91
CA PRO A 97 16.25 11.59 3.16
C PRO A 97 15.17 11.08 4.12
N SER A 98 14.99 9.75 4.22
CA SER A 98 14.02 9.16 5.14
C SER A 98 14.38 9.36 6.62
N SER A 99 15.66 9.56 6.96
CA SER A 99 16.11 9.83 8.33
C SER A 99 15.77 11.22 8.83
N GLU A 100 15.53 12.17 7.92
CA GLU A 100 15.20 13.57 8.23
C GLU A 100 13.70 13.83 8.35
N MET A 101 12.86 12.81 8.13
CA MET A 101 11.41 12.92 8.16
C MET A 101 10.79 11.83 9.05
N THR A 102 9.61 12.12 9.61
CA THR A 102 8.84 11.12 10.36
C THR A 102 8.15 10.18 9.38
N MET A 103 8.59 8.93 9.35
CA MET A 103 8.09 7.91 8.42
C MET A 103 6.96 7.10 9.05
N ILE A 104 5.79 7.02 8.40
CA ILE A 104 4.66 6.19 8.80
C ILE A 104 4.36 5.17 7.71
N GLY A 105 4.36 3.89 8.06
CA GLY A 105 4.08 2.78 7.15
C GLY A 105 2.76 2.10 7.46
N VAL A 106 1.91 1.89 6.45
CA VAL A 106 0.64 1.16 6.59
C VAL A 106 0.68 -0.10 5.76
N THR A 107 0.52 -1.25 6.41
CA THR A 107 0.44 -2.57 5.75
C THR A 107 -0.86 -3.30 6.10
N GLY A 108 -1.24 -4.25 5.26
CA GLY A 108 -2.45 -5.07 5.38
C GLY A 108 -2.96 -5.47 3.99
N THR A 109 -4.02 -6.26 3.92
CA THR A 109 -4.68 -6.55 2.64
C THR A 109 -5.54 -5.36 2.23
N ASN A 110 -6.47 -4.96 3.07
CA ASN A 110 -7.43 -3.89 2.83
C ASN A 110 -7.19 -2.68 3.76
N GLY A 111 -7.68 -1.50 3.37
CA GLY A 111 -7.66 -0.30 4.20
C GLY A 111 -6.41 0.56 4.10
N LYS A 112 -5.32 0.12 3.46
CA LYS A 112 -4.05 0.87 3.36
C LYS A 112 -4.25 2.29 2.79
N THR A 113 -4.83 2.39 1.61
CA THR A 113 -5.02 3.67 0.92
C THR A 113 -5.87 4.63 1.74
N THR A 114 -7.02 4.16 2.26
CA THR A 114 -7.89 5.00 3.10
C THR A 114 -7.16 5.47 4.34
N SER A 115 -6.44 4.58 5.03
CA SER A 115 -5.70 4.93 6.24
C SER A 115 -4.57 5.93 5.95
N THR A 116 -3.82 5.77 4.86
CA THR A 116 -2.73 6.72 4.53
C THR A 116 -3.25 8.13 4.24
N TYR A 117 -4.37 8.25 3.52
CA TYR A 117 -5.00 9.55 3.28
C TYR A 117 -5.56 10.19 4.56
N LEU A 118 -6.18 9.39 5.43
CA LEU A 118 -6.72 9.88 6.70
C LEU A 118 -5.58 10.27 7.66
N ILE A 119 -4.47 9.54 7.72
CA ILE A 119 -3.28 9.89 8.51
C ILE A 119 -2.67 11.18 7.98
N LYS A 120 -2.51 11.31 6.65
CA LYS A 120 -2.04 12.56 6.03
C LYS A 120 -2.89 13.73 6.49
N HIS A 121 -4.22 13.63 6.38
CA HIS A 121 -5.14 14.66 6.83
C HIS A 121 -4.99 14.97 8.33
N LEU A 122 -4.90 13.93 9.17
CA LEU A 122 -4.69 14.09 10.61
C LEU A 122 -3.42 14.91 10.93
N LEU A 123 -2.31 14.55 10.30
CA LEU A 123 -1.03 15.23 10.55
C LEU A 123 -1.03 16.68 10.04
N GLU A 124 -1.66 16.93 8.89
CA GLU A 124 -1.80 18.28 8.34
C GLU A 124 -2.67 19.17 9.24
N VAL A 125 -3.76 18.63 9.79
CA VAL A 125 -4.68 19.40 10.67
C VAL A 125 -4.11 19.58 12.06
N CYS A 126 -3.59 18.53 12.68
CA CYS A 126 -3.19 18.57 14.09
C CYS A 126 -1.77 19.10 14.31
N LEU A 127 -0.85 18.91 13.36
CA LEU A 127 0.55 19.28 13.49
C LEU A 127 0.98 20.41 12.55
N ASP A 128 0.09 20.93 11.71
CA ASP A 128 0.41 21.89 10.63
C ASP A 128 1.58 21.37 9.75
N ALA A 129 1.66 20.04 9.59
CA ALA A 129 2.76 19.37 8.91
C ALA A 129 2.58 19.39 7.40
N LYS A 130 3.64 19.62 6.64
CA LYS A 130 3.64 19.29 5.21
C LYS A 130 3.94 17.80 5.05
N VAL A 131 2.97 17.06 4.54
CA VAL A 131 3.01 15.58 4.48
C VAL A 131 3.19 15.10 3.05
N GLY A 132 4.19 14.22 2.84
CA GLY A 132 4.30 13.41 1.63
C GLY A 132 3.47 12.13 1.76
N LEU A 133 2.85 11.69 0.66
CA LEU A 133 2.09 10.45 0.59
C LEU A 133 2.61 9.57 -0.53
N VAL A 134 2.77 8.28 -0.26
CA VAL A 134 3.14 7.26 -1.26
C VAL A 134 2.10 6.16 -1.25
N GLY A 135 1.43 5.92 -2.38
CA GLY A 135 0.37 4.90 -2.40
C GLY A 135 -0.26 4.62 -3.75
N THR A 136 -1.22 3.71 -3.74
CA THR A 136 -1.89 3.16 -4.93
C THR A 136 -2.57 4.22 -5.79
N ASN A 137 -3.20 5.21 -5.17
CA ASN A 137 -3.91 6.28 -5.90
C ASN A 137 -2.97 7.34 -6.48
N GLY A 138 -1.66 7.21 -6.31
CA GLY A 138 -0.64 8.17 -6.67
C GLY A 138 0.17 8.64 -5.48
N ASN A 139 1.25 9.36 -5.74
CA ASN A 139 2.06 9.98 -4.72
C ASN A 139 1.66 11.45 -4.55
N MET A 140 1.93 12.04 -3.40
CA MET A 140 1.63 13.46 -3.15
C MET A 140 2.78 14.14 -2.41
N ILE A 141 3.08 15.37 -2.78
CA ILE A 141 3.97 16.29 -2.03
C ILE A 141 3.09 17.43 -1.51
N GLY A 142 2.68 17.35 -0.25
CA GLY A 142 1.61 18.22 0.25
C GLY A 142 0.33 18.03 -0.55
N SER A 143 -0.11 19.05 -1.30
CA SER A 143 -1.29 19.00 -2.18
C SER A 143 -0.98 18.66 -3.64
N GLU A 144 0.30 18.63 -4.03
CA GLU A 144 0.71 18.31 -5.40
C GLU A 144 0.61 16.81 -5.64
N PHE A 145 -0.07 16.42 -6.72
CA PHE A 145 -0.27 15.03 -7.11
C PHE A 145 0.77 14.58 -8.13
N LEU A 146 1.38 13.41 -7.90
CA LEU A 146 2.33 12.76 -8.78
C LEU A 146 1.82 11.36 -9.15
N PRO A 147 1.65 11.03 -10.45
CA PRO A 147 1.21 9.70 -10.85
C PRO A 147 2.22 8.62 -10.45
N THR A 148 1.75 7.40 -10.22
CA THR A 148 2.59 6.25 -9.92
C THR A 148 2.11 5.02 -10.65
N GLU A 149 3.03 4.09 -10.95
CA GLU A 149 2.72 2.78 -11.53
C GLU A 149 2.56 1.70 -10.45
N TYR A 150 3.14 1.93 -9.27
CA TYR A 150 3.18 0.95 -8.18
C TYR A 150 2.68 1.54 -6.87
N THR A 151 1.98 0.73 -6.08
CA THR A 151 1.58 1.09 -4.71
C THR A 151 2.78 1.51 -3.85
N THR A 152 3.88 0.79 -3.98
CA THR A 152 5.17 1.11 -3.35
C THR A 152 6.23 1.02 -4.46
N PRO A 153 6.83 2.13 -4.89
CA PRO A 153 7.85 2.17 -5.92
C PRO A 153 9.08 1.29 -5.61
N GLU A 154 9.96 1.06 -6.61
CA GLU A 154 11.24 0.41 -6.39
C GLU A 154 12.13 1.30 -5.52
N SER A 155 13.12 0.72 -4.85
CA SER A 155 13.90 1.40 -3.82
C SER A 155 14.58 2.67 -4.31
N TYR A 156 15.11 2.68 -5.53
CA TYR A 156 15.72 3.86 -6.14
C TYR A 156 14.72 5.00 -6.33
N GLU A 157 13.57 4.74 -6.96
CA GLU A 157 12.50 5.72 -7.18
C GLU A 157 11.93 6.22 -5.85
N LEU A 158 11.85 5.34 -4.86
CA LEU A 158 11.35 5.68 -3.54
C LEU A 158 12.28 6.67 -2.82
N GLN A 159 13.59 6.43 -2.81
CA GLN A 159 14.57 7.32 -2.19
C GLN A 159 14.67 8.66 -2.94
N LYS A 160 14.59 8.62 -4.27
CA LYS A 160 14.52 9.83 -5.11
C LYS A 160 13.30 10.68 -4.77
N LEU A 161 12.13 10.03 -4.62
CA LEU A 161 10.89 10.70 -4.24
C LEU A 161 10.99 11.30 -2.83
N PHE A 162 11.60 10.60 -1.87
CA PHE A 162 11.82 11.11 -0.52
C PHE A 162 12.75 12.34 -0.53
N ALA A 163 13.80 12.35 -1.36
CA ALA A 163 14.65 13.53 -1.51
C ALA A 163 13.85 14.74 -2.03
N GLN A 164 12.99 14.54 -3.04
CA GLN A 164 12.09 15.59 -3.55
C GLN A 164 11.10 16.09 -2.50
N MET A 165 10.55 15.16 -1.69
CA MET A 165 9.64 15.50 -0.59
C MET A 165 10.35 16.34 0.48
N LEU A 166 11.56 15.94 0.86
CA LEU A 166 12.39 16.67 1.83
C LEU A 166 12.76 18.06 1.32
N GLU A 167 13.24 18.17 0.08
CA GLU A 167 13.54 19.45 -0.57
C GLU A 167 12.31 20.38 -0.65
N SER A 168 11.14 19.78 -0.82
CA SER A 168 9.85 20.49 -0.82
C SER A 168 9.38 20.88 0.58
N GLY A 169 10.12 20.54 1.65
CA GLY A 169 9.81 20.86 3.03
C GLY A 169 8.80 19.93 3.70
N CYS A 170 8.61 18.70 3.19
CA CYS A 170 7.84 17.68 3.92
C CYS A 170 8.58 17.29 5.20
N THR A 171 7.85 17.21 6.31
CA THR A 171 8.34 16.77 7.62
C THR A 171 7.90 15.37 7.98
N HIS A 172 6.84 14.90 7.33
CA HIS A 172 6.23 13.58 7.55
C HIS A 172 5.98 12.90 6.22
N ILE A 173 6.16 11.59 6.20
CA ILE A 173 5.80 10.73 5.05
C ILE A 173 4.87 9.64 5.53
N VAL A 174 3.73 9.50 4.85
CA VAL A 174 2.79 8.40 5.06
C VAL A 174 2.78 7.53 3.82
N MET A 175 3.05 6.23 3.96
CA MET A 175 3.14 5.35 2.81
C MET A 175 2.43 4.02 2.97
N GLU A 176 1.84 3.55 1.87
CA GLU A 176 1.40 2.17 1.75
C GLU A 176 2.63 1.26 1.60
N VAL A 177 2.76 0.28 2.49
CA VAL A 177 3.84 -0.72 2.44
C VAL A 177 3.23 -2.06 2.03
N SER A 178 3.36 -2.39 0.75
CA SER A 178 2.83 -3.63 0.19
C SER A 178 3.66 -4.84 0.61
N SER A 179 3.06 -6.04 0.60
CA SER A 179 3.81 -7.28 0.86
C SER A 179 4.91 -7.52 -0.17
N HIS A 180 4.66 -7.16 -1.42
CA HIS A 180 5.67 -7.21 -2.49
C HIS A 180 6.87 -6.32 -2.16
N SER A 181 6.65 -5.09 -1.71
CA SER A 181 7.75 -4.17 -1.37
C SER A 181 8.59 -4.70 -0.20
N LEU A 182 7.96 -5.37 0.76
CA LEU A 182 8.64 -5.99 1.90
C LEU A 182 9.37 -7.30 1.50
N ALA A 183 8.76 -8.09 0.62
CA ALA A 183 9.39 -9.32 0.12
C ALA A 183 10.57 -9.02 -0.81
N LEU A 184 10.50 -7.92 -1.57
CA LEU A 184 11.51 -7.47 -2.54
C LEU A 184 12.48 -6.44 -1.96
N ASP A 185 12.51 -6.24 -0.65
CA ASP A 185 13.40 -5.32 0.08
C ASP A 185 13.39 -3.86 -0.45
N ARG A 186 12.28 -3.42 -1.09
CA ARG A 186 12.15 -2.05 -1.65
C ARG A 186 12.20 -0.97 -0.56
N VAL A 187 11.82 -1.32 0.66
CA VAL A 187 11.81 -0.44 1.83
C VAL A 187 12.94 -0.73 2.82
N GLU A 188 13.93 -1.53 2.40
CA GLU A 188 15.08 -1.83 3.24
C GLU A 188 15.89 -0.55 3.52
N GLY A 189 16.34 -0.41 4.76
CA GLY A 189 17.06 0.79 5.22
C GLY A 189 16.16 1.95 5.65
N ILE A 190 14.84 1.90 5.42
CA ILE A 190 13.90 2.89 5.95
C ILE A 190 13.56 2.54 7.40
N LYS A 191 13.59 3.52 8.29
CA LYS A 191 13.15 3.39 9.68
C LYS A 191 11.82 4.11 9.86
N PHE A 192 10.79 3.35 10.25
CA PHE A 192 9.47 3.91 10.49
C PHE A 192 9.31 4.33 11.96
N GLU A 193 8.77 5.52 12.19
CA GLU A 193 8.35 5.94 13.53
C GLU A 193 7.14 5.11 13.97
N VAL A 194 6.15 4.97 13.08
CA VAL A 194 4.94 4.17 13.31
C VAL A 194 4.68 3.21 12.16
N GLY A 195 4.44 1.93 12.46
CA GLY A 195 3.90 0.93 11.54
C GLY A 195 2.47 0.58 11.92
N ILE A 196 1.59 0.40 10.93
CA ILE A 196 0.17 0.06 11.18
C ILE A 196 -0.17 -1.22 10.44
N PHE A 197 -0.73 -2.19 11.17
CA PHE A 197 -1.33 -3.41 10.62
C PHE A 197 -2.85 -3.29 10.60
N THR A 198 -3.45 -3.26 9.42
CA THR A 198 -4.90 -3.14 9.26
C THR A 198 -5.62 -4.48 9.33
N ASN A 199 -5.24 -5.43 8.50
CA ASN A 199 -5.81 -6.78 8.42
C ASN A 199 -5.01 -7.67 7.45
N LEU A 200 -5.30 -8.97 7.45
CA LEU A 200 -4.83 -9.90 6.44
C LEU A 200 -5.95 -10.86 6.03
N THR A 201 -6.31 -10.82 4.75
CA THR A 201 -7.24 -11.74 4.10
C THR A 201 -6.60 -12.31 2.83
N GLN A 202 -7.20 -13.30 2.21
CA GLN A 202 -6.63 -13.97 1.04
C GLN A 202 -6.47 -12.99 -0.13
N ASP A 203 -5.20 -12.78 -0.54
CA ASP A 203 -4.81 -12.01 -1.70
C ASP A 203 -3.37 -12.36 -2.10
N HIS A 204 -2.95 -11.99 -3.31
CA HIS A 204 -1.55 -12.11 -3.77
C HIS A 204 -0.92 -13.53 -3.66
N LEU A 205 -1.73 -14.60 -3.74
CA LEU A 205 -1.23 -15.98 -3.78
C LEU A 205 -0.65 -16.36 -5.16
N ASP A 206 -0.72 -15.49 -6.13
CA ASP A 206 0.05 -15.51 -7.38
C ASP A 206 1.53 -15.18 -7.17
N PHE A 207 1.85 -14.47 -6.10
CA PHE A 207 3.20 -14.05 -5.72
C PHE A 207 3.72 -14.77 -4.47
N HIS A 208 2.91 -14.88 -3.41
CA HIS A 208 3.24 -15.57 -2.17
C HIS A 208 2.84 -17.04 -2.26
N ARG A 209 3.67 -17.94 -1.70
CA ARG A 209 3.43 -19.37 -1.72
C ARG A 209 2.15 -19.80 -1.03
N ASP A 210 1.85 -19.12 0.09
CA ASP A 210 0.71 -19.38 0.95
C ASP A 210 0.43 -18.15 1.84
N MET A 211 -0.61 -18.23 2.67
CA MET A 211 -0.98 -17.17 3.59
C MET A 211 0.06 -16.91 4.68
N ASP A 212 0.81 -17.93 5.10
CA ASP A 212 1.90 -17.79 6.06
C ASP A 212 3.07 -16.98 5.49
N ASP A 213 3.46 -17.26 4.25
CA ASP A 213 4.49 -16.50 3.53
C ASP A 213 4.05 -15.04 3.34
N TYR A 214 2.79 -14.82 2.99
CA TYR A 214 2.18 -13.50 2.86
C TYR A 214 2.19 -12.73 4.19
N ALA A 215 1.83 -13.39 5.29
CA ALA A 215 1.86 -12.81 6.64
C ALA A 215 3.30 -12.46 7.08
N LYS A 216 4.24 -13.39 6.90
CA LYS A 216 5.65 -13.18 7.22
C LYS A 216 6.28 -12.03 6.43
N ALA A 217 5.88 -11.87 5.16
CA ALA A 217 6.32 -10.73 4.35
C ALA A 217 5.86 -9.41 4.97
N LYS A 218 4.58 -9.28 5.36
CA LYS A 218 4.07 -8.05 6.01
C LYS A 218 4.67 -7.80 7.38
N ALA A 219 4.92 -8.84 8.15
CA ALA A 219 5.53 -8.74 9.48
C ALA A 219 6.94 -8.12 9.47
N LYS A 220 7.65 -8.16 8.33
CA LYS A 220 8.95 -7.48 8.16
C LYS A 220 8.88 -5.98 8.47
N LEU A 221 7.75 -5.31 8.21
CA LEU A 221 7.57 -3.88 8.51
C LEU A 221 7.87 -3.59 9.99
N PHE A 222 7.34 -4.42 10.90
CA PHE A 222 7.41 -4.20 12.35
C PHE A 222 8.78 -4.48 12.98
N LYS A 223 9.72 -5.02 12.20
CA LYS A 223 11.13 -5.08 12.56
C LYS A 223 11.87 -3.76 12.30
N ASN A 224 11.30 -2.90 11.46
CA ASN A 224 11.86 -1.62 11.07
C ASN A 224 11.08 -0.41 11.62
N CYS A 225 10.13 -0.66 12.56
CA CYS A 225 9.37 0.39 13.24
C CYS A 225 9.89 0.63 14.65
N LYS A 226 9.68 1.84 15.18
CA LYS A 226 9.84 2.14 16.62
C LYS A 226 8.56 1.77 17.39
N LYS A 227 7.40 2.03 16.81
CA LYS A 227 6.08 1.80 17.40
C LYS A 227 5.19 1.09 16.37
N GLY A 228 4.41 0.10 16.78
CA GLY A 228 3.50 -0.65 15.91
C GLY A 228 2.07 -0.61 16.42
N ALA A 229 1.11 -0.25 15.58
CA ALA A 229 -0.32 -0.31 15.86
C ALA A 229 -0.95 -1.53 15.18
N PHE A 230 -1.60 -2.40 15.95
CA PHE A 230 -2.10 -3.69 15.48
C PHE A 230 -3.60 -3.84 15.68
N ASN A 231 -4.30 -4.19 14.59
CA ASN A 231 -5.69 -4.62 14.65
C ASN A 231 -5.76 -6.05 15.21
N ILE A 232 -6.12 -6.20 16.48
CA ILE A 232 -6.18 -7.51 17.13
C ILE A 232 -7.45 -8.31 16.82
N ASP A 233 -8.38 -7.76 16.05
CA ASP A 233 -9.53 -8.50 15.53
C ASP A 233 -9.19 -9.29 14.25
N SER A 234 -8.01 -9.12 13.70
CA SER A 234 -7.48 -9.94 12.61
C SER A 234 -6.89 -11.23 13.18
N ASP A 235 -7.21 -12.38 12.58
CA ASP A 235 -6.66 -13.69 12.97
C ASP A 235 -5.13 -13.77 12.88
N TRP A 236 -4.52 -12.87 12.11
CA TRP A 236 -3.08 -12.79 11.90
C TRP A 236 -2.35 -11.80 12.83
N ALA A 237 -3.07 -11.16 13.74
CA ALA A 237 -2.50 -10.13 14.61
C ALA A 237 -1.40 -10.69 15.53
N GLU A 238 -1.60 -11.89 16.08
CA GLU A 238 -0.63 -12.55 16.95
C GLU A 238 0.71 -12.76 16.23
N LEU A 239 0.69 -13.33 15.02
CA LEU A 239 1.90 -13.51 14.21
C LEU A 239 2.62 -12.18 13.93
N MET A 240 1.87 -11.10 13.66
CA MET A 240 2.44 -9.77 13.42
C MET A 240 3.11 -9.22 14.68
N MET A 241 2.47 -9.34 15.84
CA MET A 241 3.00 -8.87 17.12
C MET A 241 4.20 -9.69 17.58
N ASP A 242 4.16 -11.02 17.43
CA ASP A 242 5.29 -11.91 17.79
C ASP A 242 6.55 -11.66 16.95
N SER A 243 6.34 -11.22 15.70
CA SER A 243 7.43 -10.86 14.79
C SER A 243 7.97 -9.45 15.02
N ALA A 244 7.27 -8.62 15.79
CA ALA A 244 7.62 -7.22 16.00
C ALA A 244 8.78 -7.06 17.00
N THR A 245 9.64 -6.07 16.75
CA THR A 245 10.70 -5.65 17.67
C THR A 245 10.45 -4.25 18.23
N CYS A 246 9.29 -3.69 17.95
CA CYS A 246 8.87 -2.34 18.32
C CYS A 246 7.94 -2.33 19.54
N GLN A 247 7.65 -1.14 20.06
CA GLN A 247 6.58 -0.96 21.02
C GLN A 247 5.23 -1.34 20.39
N ILE A 248 4.47 -2.19 21.06
CA ILE A 248 3.15 -2.67 20.60
C ILE A 248 2.06 -1.76 21.16
N PHE A 249 1.14 -1.37 20.29
CA PHE A 249 -0.11 -0.70 20.60
C PHE A 249 -1.25 -1.41 19.86
N THR A 250 -2.33 -1.74 20.53
CA THR A 250 -3.40 -2.57 20.00
C THR A 250 -4.69 -1.76 19.80
N PHE A 251 -5.46 -2.11 18.77
CA PHE A 251 -6.80 -1.55 18.58
C PHE A 251 -7.82 -2.61 18.15
N SER A 252 -9.09 -2.41 18.54
CA SER A 252 -10.14 -3.38 18.31
C SER A 252 -11.54 -2.72 18.31
N GLU A 253 -12.46 -3.31 17.61
CA GLU A 253 -13.90 -3.06 17.73
C GLU A 253 -14.56 -4.11 18.64
N LYS A 254 -14.01 -5.33 18.68
CA LYS A 254 -14.61 -6.48 19.37
C LYS A 254 -14.05 -6.71 20.78
N ARG A 255 -12.74 -6.51 20.96
CA ARG A 255 -11.99 -6.90 22.15
C ARG A 255 -11.73 -5.71 23.08
N ASN A 256 -12.20 -5.83 24.34
CA ASN A 256 -12.09 -4.74 25.33
C ASN A 256 -10.69 -4.58 25.93
N GLU A 257 -9.83 -5.56 25.79
CA GLU A 257 -8.47 -5.56 26.28
C GLU A 257 -7.49 -4.76 25.41
N ALA A 258 -7.91 -4.29 24.22
CA ALA A 258 -7.09 -3.46 23.37
C ALA A 258 -6.81 -2.08 23.99
N ASP A 259 -5.67 -1.47 23.67
CA ASP A 259 -5.31 -0.13 24.13
C ASP A 259 -6.29 0.95 23.60
N LEU A 260 -6.85 0.73 22.41
CA LEU A 260 -7.86 1.59 21.79
C LEU A 260 -9.04 0.75 21.32
N VAL A 261 -10.25 1.07 21.79
CA VAL A 261 -11.46 0.30 21.52
C VAL A 261 -12.56 1.18 20.92
N ALA A 262 -13.26 0.68 19.89
CA ALA A 262 -14.50 1.30 19.41
C ALA A 262 -15.71 0.73 20.16
N LYS A 263 -16.62 1.62 20.60
CA LYS A 263 -17.89 1.29 21.25
C LYS A 263 -19.04 2.03 20.58
N ASP A 264 -20.25 1.53 20.78
CA ASP A 264 -21.49 2.15 20.27
C ASP A 264 -21.43 2.45 18.76
N VAL A 265 -20.91 1.50 17.96
CA VAL A 265 -20.76 1.64 16.53
C VAL A 265 -22.12 1.78 15.85
N ARG A 266 -22.30 2.84 15.08
CA ARG A 266 -23.50 3.11 14.29
C ARG A 266 -23.10 3.34 12.84
N LEU A 267 -23.65 2.52 11.96
CA LEU A 267 -23.41 2.56 10.54
C LEU A 267 -24.58 3.27 9.85
N ALA A 268 -24.26 4.15 8.89
CA ALA A 268 -25.24 4.83 8.04
C ALA A 268 -24.67 4.98 6.62
N PRO A 269 -25.52 5.19 5.59
CA PRO A 269 -25.05 5.45 4.22
C PRO A 269 -24.14 6.68 4.10
N SER A 270 -24.29 7.65 5.00
CA SER A 270 -23.49 8.88 5.06
C SER A 270 -22.21 8.77 5.88
N GLY A 271 -21.88 7.59 6.42
CA GLY A 271 -20.68 7.40 7.22
C GLY A 271 -20.92 6.61 8.52
N VAL A 272 -19.92 6.66 9.41
CA VAL A 272 -19.94 5.91 10.69
C VAL A 272 -19.84 6.85 11.88
N ARG A 273 -20.41 6.42 13.01
CA ARG A 273 -20.25 7.05 14.33
C ARG A 273 -19.94 5.99 15.35
N PHE A 274 -19.02 6.28 16.27
CA PHE A 274 -18.66 5.39 17.36
C PHE A 274 -18.04 6.19 18.51
N CYS A 275 -17.84 5.55 19.66
CA CYS A 275 -17.04 6.10 20.75
C CYS A 275 -15.67 5.42 20.73
N ALA A 276 -14.58 6.18 20.63
CA ALA A 276 -13.22 5.68 20.81
C ALA A 276 -12.84 5.79 22.29
N LEU A 277 -12.37 4.70 22.86
CA LEU A 277 -11.96 4.59 24.27
C LEU A 277 -10.47 4.20 24.32
N ASN A 278 -9.66 5.03 24.96
CA ASN A 278 -8.24 4.78 25.24
C ASN A 278 -7.98 5.01 26.74
N GLY A 279 -7.86 3.93 27.52
CA GLY A 279 -7.88 4.00 28.99
C GLY A 279 -9.17 4.63 29.47
N ASP A 280 -9.08 5.70 30.27
CA ASP A 280 -10.24 6.46 30.77
C ASP A 280 -10.70 7.59 29.82
N ASN A 281 -9.99 7.80 28.71
CA ASN A 281 -10.34 8.84 27.73
C ASN A 281 -11.35 8.30 26.72
N LEU A 282 -12.50 8.96 26.65
CA LEU A 282 -13.56 8.63 25.69
C LEU A 282 -13.87 9.82 24.80
N GLN A 283 -13.90 9.58 23.47
CA GLN A 283 -14.29 10.60 22.49
C GLN A 283 -15.31 10.04 21.50
N ARG A 284 -16.27 10.88 21.13
CA ARG A 284 -17.21 10.56 20.06
C ARG A 284 -16.59 10.81 18.70
N MET A 285 -16.60 9.78 17.89
CA MET A 285 -16.04 9.81 16.53
C MET A 285 -17.16 9.90 15.50
N LYS A 286 -16.89 10.66 14.44
CA LYS A 286 -17.69 10.73 13.22
C LYS A 286 -16.77 10.68 12.02
N LEU A 287 -17.05 9.82 11.05
CA LEU A 287 -16.30 9.74 9.81
C LEU A 287 -17.30 9.61 8.65
N GLY A 288 -17.16 10.46 7.63
CA GLY A 288 -18.04 10.53 6.44
C GLY A 288 -17.76 9.42 5.41
N ILE A 289 -17.23 8.26 5.83
CA ILE A 289 -17.00 7.09 4.99
C ILE A 289 -17.83 5.95 5.56
N PRO A 290 -18.81 5.39 4.82
CA PRO A 290 -19.69 4.33 5.31
C PRO A 290 -18.97 2.99 5.46
N GLY A 291 -19.58 2.05 6.19
CA GLY A 291 -19.12 0.68 6.36
C GLY A 291 -18.28 0.45 7.63
N LEU A 292 -18.37 -0.75 8.20
CA LEU A 292 -17.66 -1.13 9.45
C LEU A 292 -16.13 -1.07 9.28
N PHE A 293 -15.62 -1.39 8.08
CA PHE A 293 -14.18 -1.25 7.79
C PHE A 293 -13.65 0.18 8.00
N SER A 294 -14.51 1.19 7.88
CA SER A 294 -14.14 2.60 8.14
C SER A 294 -13.90 2.85 9.63
N VAL A 295 -14.56 2.11 10.52
CA VAL A 295 -14.27 2.14 11.96
C VAL A 295 -12.86 1.60 12.22
N TYR A 296 -12.50 0.45 11.63
CA TYR A 296 -11.15 -0.12 11.76
C TYR A 296 -10.07 0.79 11.18
N ASN A 297 -10.32 1.39 10.01
CA ASN A 297 -9.39 2.36 9.43
C ASN A 297 -9.22 3.58 10.36
N ALA A 298 -10.33 4.11 10.90
CA ALA A 298 -10.29 5.22 11.85
C ALA A 298 -9.55 4.84 13.14
N LEU A 299 -9.75 3.64 13.70
CA LEU A 299 -8.99 3.17 14.86
C LEU A 299 -7.48 3.12 14.58
N GLY A 300 -7.07 2.60 13.43
CA GLY A 300 -5.65 2.61 13.01
C GLY A 300 -5.08 4.01 12.86
N VAL A 301 -5.86 4.97 12.35
CA VAL A 301 -5.48 6.38 12.23
C VAL A 301 -5.36 7.03 13.60
N ILE A 302 -6.32 6.80 14.50
CA ILE A 302 -6.29 7.31 15.88
C ILE A 302 -5.09 6.71 16.64
N ALA A 303 -4.85 5.40 16.49
CA ALA A 303 -3.69 4.74 17.09
C ALA A 303 -2.37 5.40 16.61
N CYS A 304 -2.25 5.70 15.32
CA CYS A 304 -1.12 6.45 14.77
C CYS A 304 -0.99 7.84 15.44
N GLY A 305 -2.09 8.57 15.55
CA GLY A 305 -2.12 9.89 16.21
C GLY A 305 -1.66 9.81 17.67
N LEU A 306 -2.22 8.88 18.45
CA LEU A 306 -1.82 8.67 19.85
C LEU A 306 -0.35 8.30 20.00
N LEU A 307 0.17 7.45 19.09
CA LEU A 307 1.60 7.08 19.06
C LEU A 307 2.52 8.24 18.67
N LEU A 308 1.99 9.27 18.04
CA LEU A 308 2.67 10.53 17.72
C LEU A 308 2.31 11.66 18.71
N ASP A 309 1.77 11.32 19.89
CA ASP A 309 1.40 12.21 20.97
C ASP A 309 0.29 13.24 20.61
N ILE A 310 -0.53 12.94 19.59
CA ILE A 310 -1.72 13.73 19.24
C ILE A 310 -2.86 13.32 20.17
N PRO A 311 -3.49 14.25 20.90
CA PRO A 311 -4.60 13.95 21.82
C PRO A 311 -5.79 13.29 21.10
N LEU A 312 -6.49 12.38 21.79
CA LEU A 312 -7.65 11.68 21.24
C LEU A 312 -8.77 12.64 20.78
N ALA A 313 -8.94 13.77 21.46
CA ALA A 313 -9.90 14.81 21.08
C ALA A 313 -9.57 15.45 19.72
N ASP A 314 -8.29 15.75 19.48
CA ASP A 314 -7.83 16.37 18.25
C ASP A 314 -7.94 15.37 17.08
N CYS A 315 -7.65 14.07 17.33
CA CYS A 315 -7.91 13.01 16.37
C CYS A 315 -9.40 12.94 15.99
N ALA A 316 -10.32 13.10 16.95
CA ALA A 316 -11.75 13.09 16.70
C ALA A 316 -12.21 14.27 15.84
N GLU A 317 -11.70 15.47 16.10
CA GLU A 317 -11.99 16.67 15.33
C GLU A 317 -11.48 16.55 13.90
N ALA A 318 -10.22 16.16 13.72
CA ALA A 318 -9.60 15.95 12.40
C ALA A 318 -10.36 14.93 11.57
N LEU A 319 -10.70 13.75 12.14
CA LEU A 319 -11.45 12.71 11.42
C LEU A 319 -12.87 13.14 11.06
N SER A 320 -13.53 13.99 11.89
CA SER A 320 -14.86 14.48 11.57
C SER A 320 -14.90 15.45 10.39
N ALA A 321 -13.76 16.12 10.12
CA ALA A 321 -13.57 17.03 8.99
C ALA A 321 -13.00 16.32 7.74
N ALA A 322 -12.55 15.07 7.89
CA ALA A 322 -11.93 14.31 6.81
C ALA A 322 -12.90 14.04 5.67
N LYS A 323 -12.45 14.28 4.45
CA LYS A 323 -13.16 13.91 3.23
C LYS A 323 -12.91 12.44 2.92
N GLY A 324 -13.84 11.81 2.19
CA GLY A 324 -13.65 10.48 1.62
C GLY A 324 -12.43 10.43 0.69
N VAL A 325 -11.94 9.23 0.43
CA VAL A 325 -10.82 8.99 -0.48
C VAL A 325 -11.38 8.60 -1.84
N LYS A 326 -10.91 9.26 -2.89
CA LYS A 326 -11.35 9.02 -4.27
C LYS A 326 -11.24 7.53 -4.62
N GLY A 327 -12.35 6.94 -5.08
CA GLY A 327 -12.44 5.53 -5.44
C GLY A 327 -12.33 4.55 -4.26
N ARG A 328 -12.56 4.98 -3.01
CA ARG A 328 -12.57 4.13 -1.81
C ARG A 328 -13.85 4.37 -1.02
N VAL A 329 -14.91 3.65 -1.42
CA VAL A 329 -16.28 3.87 -0.93
C VAL A 329 -16.63 5.37 -0.96
N GLU A 330 -16.23 6.00 -2.05
CA GLU A 330 -16.41 7.43 -2.27
C GLU A 330 -17.90 7.73 -2.43
N VAL A 331 -18.42 8.55 -1.54
CA VAL A 331 -19.81 9.03 -1.64
C VAL A 331 -19.84 10.13 -2.67
N VAL A 332 -20.53 9.88 -3.79
CA VAL A 332 -20.74 10.88 -4.85
C VAL A 332 -21.98 11.71 -4.49
N PRO A 333 -21.87 13.05 -4.40
CA PRO A 333 -23.02 13.90 -4.17
C PRO A 333 -24.08 13.72 -5.28
N THR A 334 -25.34 13.56 -4.88
CA THR A 334 -26.48 13.41 -5.78
C THR A 334 -27.62 14.32 -5.33
N ASP A 335 -28.44 14.78 -6.28
CA ASP A 335 -29.66 15.58 -6.01
C ASP A 335 -30.88 14.69 -5.77
N GLY A 336 -30.75 13.36 -5.87
CA GLY A 336 -31.83 12.39 -5.75
C GLY A 336 -31.92 11.72 -4.39
N ASP A 337 -33.00 10.99 -4.16
CA ASP A 337 -33.23 10.14 -2.98
C ASP A 337 -32.50 8.78 -3.15
N TYR A 338 -31.21 8.84 -3.44
CA TYR A 338 -30.33 7.68 -3.56
C TYR A 338 -28.88 8.07 -3.29
N THR A 339 -28.08 7.10 -2.85
CA THR A 339 -26.63 7.27 -2.64
C THR A 339 -25.87 6.57 -3.75
N VAL A 340 -24.89 7.24 -4.34
CA VAL A 340 -23.93 6.65 -5.28
C VAL A 340 -22.59 6.51 -4.59
N LEU A 341 -22.02 5.29 -4.66
CA LEU A 341 -20.72 4.97 -4.10
C LEU A 341 -19.77 4.48 -5.20
N ILE A 342 -18.54 4.96 -5.18
CA ILE A 342 -17.48 4.47 -6.06
C ILE A 342 -16.43 3.75 -5.22
N ASP A 343 -16.12 2.51 -5.60
CA ASP A 343 -15.10 1.71 -4.92
C ASP A 343 -14.15 1.02 -5.90
N TYR A 344 -12.93 0.81 -5.46
CA TYR A 344 -11.88 0.13 -6.22
C TYR A 344 -11.91 -1.41 -6.04
N ALA A 345 -12.94 -1.96 -5.40
CA ALA A 345 -13.10 -3.39 -5.18
C ALA A 345 -12.97 -4.16 -6.52
N HIS A 346 -11.97 -5.04 -6.62
CA HIS A 346 -11.66 -5.78 -7.84
C HIS A 346 -11.31 -7.26 -7.56
N THR A 347 -11.50 -7.67 -6.30
CA THR A 347 -11.35 -9.07 -5.84
C THR A 347 -12.68 -9.58 -5.30
N PRO A 348 -12.93 -10.91 -5.29
CA PRO A 348 -14.13 -11.48 -4.70
C PRO A 348 -14.37 -11.04 -3.26
N ASP A 349 -13.35 -11.11 -2.40
CA ASP A 349 -13.42 -10.71 -0.98
C ASP A 349 -13.77 -9.22 -0.82
N ALA A 350 -13.13 -8.34 -1.59
CA ALA A 350 -13.42 -6.91 -1.53
C ALA A 350 -14.84 -6.58 -2.00
N LEU A 351 -15.33 -7.27 -3.05
CA LEU A 351 -16.68 -7.11 -3.54
C LEU A 351 -17.71 -7.60 -2.51
N GLU A 352 -17.51 -8.81 -1.98
CA GLU A 352 -18.41 -9.42 -0.97
C GLU A 352 -18.49 -8.56 0.28
N ASN A 353 -17.36 -8.15 0.83
CA ASN A 353 -17.32 -7.27 2.01
C ASN A 353 -18.00 -5.92 1.73
N GLY A 354 -17.77 -5.32 0.56
CA GLY A 354 -18.41 -4.07 0.15
C GLY A 354 -19.94 -4.22 0.04
N GLU A 355 -20.41 -5.23 -0.67
CA GLU A 355 -21.85 -5.47 -0.90
C GLU A 355 -22.61 -5.84 0.37
N VAL A 356 -22.08 -6.77 1.18
CA VAL A 356 -22.70 -7.17 2.45
C VAL A 356 -22.83 -5.94 3.38
N HIS A 357 -21.81 -5.10 3.44
CA HIS A 357 -21.89 -3.87 4.23
C HIS A 357 -22.91 -2.89 3.67
N MET A 358 -22.96 -2.70 2.34
CA MET A 358 -23.96 -1.80 1.75
C MET A 358 -25.38 -2.30 1.94
N LYS A 359 -25.61 -3.60 1.81
CA LYS A 359 -26.93 -4.21 2.03
C LYS A 359 -27.41 -4.07 3.48
N ASN A 360 -26.51 -4.11 4.45
CA ASN A 360 -26.83 -3.94 5.87
C ASN A 360 -27.18 -2.49 6.26
N ILE A 361 -26.76 -1.50 5.49
CA ILE A 361 -27.00 -0.07 5.78
C ILE A 361 -27.97 0.60 4.82
N ALA A 362 -28.29 -0.05 3.68
CA ALA A 362 -29.22 0.48 2.71
C ALA A 362 -30.66 0.38 3.22
N GLU A 363 -31.39 1.49 3.20
CA GLU A 363 -32.82 1.53 3.48
C GLU A 363 -33.67 1.11 2.26
N GLY A 364 -33.08 1.15 1.08
CA GLY A 364 -33.70 0.83 -0.18
C GLY A 364 -32.97 -0.26 -0.96
N ARG A 365 -33.17 -0.27 -2.27
CA ARG A 365 -32.59 -1.25 -3.20
C ARG A 365 -31.11 -1.01 -3.43
N VAL A 366 -30.29 -2.07 -3.36
CA VAL A 366 -28.88 -2.06 -3.73
C VAL A 366 -28.72 -2.42 -5.20
N VAL A 367 -28.15 -1.51 -5.99
CA VAL A 367 -27.81 -1.71 -7.40
C VAL A 367 -26.30 -1.74 -7.53
N LEU A 368 -25.76 -2.87 -7.99
CA LEU A 368 -24.35 -3.03 -8.24
C LEU A 368 -24.03 -2.84 -9.72
N VAL A 369 -23.00 -2.03 -10.03
CA VAL A 369 -22.44 -1.86 -11.37
C VAL A 369 -20.96 -2.23 -11.30
N PHE A 370 -20.55 -3.29 -11.99
CA PHE A 370 -19.15 -3.72 -11.97
C PHE A 370 -18.71 -4.45 -13.24
N GLY A 371 -17.40 -4.63 -13.38
CA GLY A 371 -16.76 -5.44 -14.40
C GLY A 371 -15.44 -6.00 -13.89
N CYS A 372 -14.79 -6.83 -14.69
CA CYS A 372 -13.46 -7.35 -14.42
C CYS A 372 -12.46 -6.90 -15.48
N GLY A 373 -11.20 -6.70 -15.08
CA GLY A 373 -10.12 -6.40 -16.02
C GLY A 373 -9.71 -7.64 -16.84
N GLY A 374 -9.31 -7.40 -18.11
CA GLY A 374 -8.66 -8.38 -18.96
C GLY A 374 -7.20 -8.64 -18.55
N ASP A 375 -6.61 -9.72 -19.07
CA ASP A 375 -5.22 -10.16 -18.77
C ASP A 375 -4.94 -10.24 -17.27
N ARG A 376 -5.93 -10.77 -16.53
CA ARG A 376 -5.90 -10.99 -15.08
C ARG A 376 -6.48 -12.37 -14.77
N ASP A 377 -6.44 -12.75 -13.50
CA ASP A 377 -7.02 -13.98 -13.02
C ASP A 377 -8.49 -14.12 -13.46
N ARG A 378 -8.74 -15.05 -14.39
CA ARG A 378 -10.08 -15.32 -14.95
C ARG A 378 -10.96 -16.09 -13.96
N THR A 379 -10.36 -16.84 -13.03
CA THR A 379 -11.11 -17.70 -12.10
C THR A 379 -11.97 -16.88 -11.14
N LYS A 380 -11.60 -15.63 -10.86
CA LYS A 380 -12.38 -14.72 -10.00
C LYS A 380 -13.68 -14.22 -10.66
N ARG A 381 -13.78 -14.20 -12.01
CA ARG A 381 -14.91 -13.60 -12.74
C ARG A 381 -16.24 -14.26 -12.39
N PRO A 382 -16.40 -15.59 -12.48
CA PRO A 382 -17.67 -16.24 -12.07
C PRO A 382 -17.90 -16.15 -10.56
N ILE A 383 -16.86 -16.12 -9.73
CA ILE A 383 -16.99 -15.95 -8.28
C ILE A 383 -17.59 -14.58 -7.95
N MET A 384 -17.09 -13.52 -8.57
CA MET A 384 -17.63 -12.16 -8.42
C MET A 384 -19.06 -12.06 -8.95
N GLY A 385 -19.38 -12.74 -10.07
CA GLY A 385 -20.74 -12.84 -10.56
C GLY A 385 -21.71 -13.49 -9.57
N ARG A 386 -21.30 -14.58 -8.93
CA ARG A 386 -22.07 -15.25 -7.88
C ARG A 386 -22.31 -14.34 -6.68
N ILE A 387 -21.25 -13.70 -6.16
CA ILE A 387 -21.33 -12.76 -5.04
C ILE A 387 -22.32 -11.63 -5.35
N ALA A 388 -22.22 -11.03 -6.53
CA ALA A 388 -23.13 -9.98 -6.99
C ALA A 388 -24.60 -10.47 -7.02
N GLY A 389 -24.83 -11.67 -7.52
CA GLY A 389 -26.17 -12.28 -7.58
C GLY A 389 -26.77 -12.64 -6.22
N GLU A 390 -25.95 -12.86 -5.22
CA GLU A 390 -26.37 -13.21 -3.84
C GLU A 390 -26.66 -11.96 -2.97
N ASN A 391 -25.97 -10.85 -3.23
CA ASN A 391 -25.97 -9.70 -2.33
C ASN A 391 -26.64 -8.43 -2.90
N ALA A 392 -26.73 -8.25 -4.22
CA ALA A 392 -27.42 -7.09 -4.80
C ALA A 392 -28.90 -7.39 -5.10
N ASP A 393 -29.69 -6.32 -5.27
CA ASP A 393 -31.09 -6.40 -5.71
C ASP A 393 -31.22 -6.19 -7.23
N PHE A 394 -30.18 -5.65 -7.88
CA PHE A 394 -30.04 -5.54 -9.32
C PHE A 394 -28.57 -5.44 -9.68
N VAL A 395 -28.12 -6.12 -10.74
CA VAL A 395 -26.73 -6.11 -11.18
C VAL A 395 -26.60 -5.61 -12.61
N VAL A 396 -25.69 -4.67 -12.83
CA VAL A 396 -25.22 -4.27 -14.17
C VAL A 396 -23.79 -4.77 -14.34
N ILE A 397 -23.60 -5.73 -15.26
CA ILE A 397 -22.28 -6.21 -15.63
C ILE A 397 -21.80 -5.43 -16.85
N THR A 398 -20.66 -4.76 -16.73
CA THR A 398 -20.15 -3.88 -17.80
C THR A 398 -18.68 -4.16 -18.08
N SER A 399 -18.16 -3.63 -19.20
CA SER A 399 -16.72 -3.65 -19.47
C SER A 399 -15.98 -2.80 -18.44
N ASP A 400 -14.88 -3.31 -17.92
CA ASP A 400 -13.92 -2.50 -17.17
C ASP A 400 -12.72 -2.20 -18.10
N ASN A 401 -11.51 -2.55 -17.78
CA ASN A 401 -10.35 -2.41 -18.66
C ASN A 401 -10.05 -3.76 -19.33
N PRO A 402 -10.51 -4.00 -20.57
CA PRO A 402 -10.41 -5.32 -21.20
C PRO A 402 -9.00 -5.67 -21.67
N ARG A 403 -8.09 -4.68 -21.78
CA ARG A 403 -6.73 -4.84 -22.32
C ARG A 403 -6.75 -5.54 -23.70
N THR A 404 -6.17 -6.75 -23.77
CA THR A 404 -6.10 -7.53 -25.01
C THR A 404 -7.29 -8.50 -25.20
N GLU A 405 -8.15 -8.68 -24.19
CA GLU A 405 -9.31 -9.58 -24.24
C GLU A 405 -10.56 -8.88 -24.81
N GLU A 406 -11.43 -9.66 -25.44
CA GLU A 406 -12.74 -9.15 -25.89
C GLU A 406 -13.66 -8.87 -24.70
N PRO A 407 -14.21 -7.64 -24.59
CA PRO A 407 -15.06 -7.24 -23.45
C PRO A 407 -16.25 -8.18 -23.20
N GLU A 408 -16.89 -8.63 -24.26
CA GLU A 408 -18.06 -9.53 -24.21
C GLU A 408 -17.71 -10.90 -23.62
N ALA A 409 -16.48 -11.39 -23.86
CA ALA A 409 -16.00 -12.65 -23.28
C ALA A 409 -15.88 -12.51 -21.76
N ILE A 410 -15.29 -11.40 -21.28
CA ILE A 410 -15.15 -11.11 -19.85
C ILE A 410 -16.52 -11.00 -19.18
N ILE A 411 -17.44 -10.24 -19.78
CA ILE A 411 -18.83 -10.07 -19.30
C ILE A 411 -19.55 -11.42 -19.21
N SER A 412 -19.37 -12.29 -20.23
CA SER A 412 -19.98 -13.61 -20.26
C SER A 412 -19.47 -14.51 -19.14
N GLU A 413 -18.17 -14.47 -18.83
CA GLU A 413 -17.58 -15.25 -17.73
C GLU A 413 -18.10 -14.77 -16.35
N ILE A 414 -18.32 -13.47 -16.17
CA ILE A 414 -18.95 -12.93 -14.95
C ILE A 414 -20.41 -13.40 -14.88
N ALA A 415 -21.17 -13.27 -15.97
CA ALA A 415 -22.57 -13.66 -16.03
C ALA A 415 -22.80 -15.17 -15.80
N GLU A 416 -21.82 -16.02 -16.13
CA GLU A 416 -21.85 -17.45 -15.81
C GLU A 416 -22.01 -17.69 -14.31
N GLY A 417 -21.32 -16.89 -13.49
CA GLY A 417 -21.42 -16.96 -12.04
C GLY A 417 -22.79 -16.58 -11.49
N MET A 418 -23.58 -15.81 -12.22
CA MET A 418 -24.95 -15.44 -11.84
C MET A 418 -25.99 -16.48 -12.20
N LYS A 419 -25.64 -17.56 -12.92
CA LYS A 419 -26.58 -18.63 -13.29
C LYS A 419 -27.19 -19.24 -12.04
N GLY A 420 -28.53 -19.26 -11.99
CA GLY A 420 -29.29 -19.76 -10.84
C GLY A 420 -29.61 -18.70 -9.77
N SER A 421 -29.04 -17.51 -9.83
CA SER A 421 -29.48 -16.38 -9.02
C SER A 421 -30.87 -15.89 -9.48
N ARG A 422 -31.68 -15.39 -8.51
CA ARG A 422 -32.94 -14.71 -8.79
C ARG A 422 -32.79 -13.20 -9.02
N THR A 423 -31.60 -12.68 -8.79
CA THR A 423 -31.32 -11.24 -8.93
C THR A 423 -31.31 -10.85 -10.41
N PRO A 424 -32.15 -9.90 -10.81
CA PRO A 424 -32.18 -9.43 -12.18
C PRO A 424 -30.86 -8.74 -12.55
N SER A 425 -30.40 -8.98 -13.78
CA SER A 425 -29.17 -8.40 -14.28
C SER A 425 -29.30 -7.83 -15.69
N LYS A 426 -28.41 -6.89 -16.02
CA LYS A 426 -28.26 -6.32 -17.36
C LYS A 426 -26.78 -6.33 -17.76
N LEU A 427 -26.51 -6.76 -18.99
CA LEU A 427 -25.19 -6.75 -19.60
C LEU A 427 -25.06 -5.52 -20.48
N ILE A 428 -24.03 -4.69 -20.25
CA ILE A 428 -23.78 -3.44 -20.98
C ILE A 428 -22.30 -3.35 -21.29
N THR A 429 -21.89 -3.61 -22.55
CA THR A 429 -20.48 -3.58 -22.93
C THR A 429 -19.91 -2.18 -22.94
N SER A 430 -20.66 -1.20 -23.46
CA SER A 430 -20.22 0.20 -23.50
C SER A 430 -20.74 0.96 -22.29
N ARG A 431 -19.84 1.63 -21.62
CA ARG A 431 -20.17 2.56 -20.52
C ARG A 431 -20.74 3.87 -21.05
#